data_69ac8737b86847c3e28a0b1c6fc5cb7b
#
_entry.id   69ac8737b86847c3e28a0b1c6fc5cb7b
#
_cell.length_a   1.000
_cell.length_b   1.000
_cell.length_c   1.000
_cell.angle_alpha   90.00
_cell.angle_beta   90.00
_cell.angle_gamma   90.00
#
_symmetry.space_group_name_H-M   'P 1'
#
loop_
_entity.id
_entity.type
_entity.pdbx_description
1 polymer ?
#
loop_
_entity_poly.entity_id
_entity_poly.type
_entity_poly.pdbx_seq_one_letter_code
_entity_poly.pdbx_strand_id
1 'polypeptide(L)'
;MAIVAMKSHGKKVMTMKVIYFLAGLSLSVSLWACAAVQSGGAIAQGRQALFEGDNQAALGYFQAAAQVDPNHLYGTELREGTFSFLGRAQYLTGDYARARSTLEKALAQHKDDNVARLYLGLTVARQGETQKSLQDIDAGMKGISDFLDYMTDSYRFSFAKEWDPGRDIRSAIERDRAMIASGKIDWPVLIADGEWIALKTEREPDLRLKPTVRD
;
A
#
# COMPACT_ATOMS: atom_id res chain seq x y z
N MET A 1 15.72 22.71 -63.87
CA MET A 1 16.59 22.62 -62.64
C MET A 1 15.89 23.02 -61.35
N ALA A 2 14.56 23.19 -61.30
CA ALA A 2 13.81 23.62 -60.06
C ALA A 2 13.12 22.51 -59.29
N ILE A 3 12.95 21.30 -59.82
CA ILE A 3 12.18 20.22 -59.17
C ILE A 3 13.00 19.44 -58.11
N VAL A 4 14.33 19.47 -58.18
CA VAL A 4 15.19 18.73 -57.23
C VAL A 4 15.30 19.44 -55.88
N ALA A 5 15.18 20.76 -55.82
CA ALA A 5 15.30 21.52 -54.57
C ALA A 5 14.09 21.38 -53.63
N MET A 6 12.87 21.21 -54.15
CA MET A 6 11.64 21.07 -53.35
C MET A 6 11.56 19.71 -52.62
N LYS A 7 12.10 18.64 -53.20
CA LYS A 7 12.07 17.30 -52.61
C LYS A 7 13.02 17.13 -51.44
N SER A 8 14.10 17.93 -51.39
CA SER A 8 15.07 17.94 -50.28
C SER A 8 14.52 18.66 -49.04
N HIS A 9 13.73 19.74 -49.22
CA HIS A 9 13.18 20.53 -48.11
C HIS A 9 12.10 19.76 -47.33
N GLY A 10 11.23 19.03 -48.02
CA GLY A 10 10.19 18.20 -47.37
C GLY A 10 10.76 17.06 -46.52
N LYS A 11 11.84 16.42 -46.95
CA LYS A 11 12.50 15.37 -46.16
C LYS A 11 13.15 15.91 -44.88
N LYS A 12 13.81 17.07 -44.92
CA LYS A 12 14.43 17.71 -43.76
C LYS A 12 13.40 18.14 -42.71
N VAL A 13 12.28 18.70 -43.11
CA VAL A 13 11.21 19.14 -42.23
C VAL A 13 10.52 17.93 -41.55
N MET A 14 10.32 16.84 -42.30
CA MET A 14 9.73 15.61 -41.76
C MET A 14 10.64 14.93 -40.75
N THR A 15 11.95 14.88 -41.02
CA THR A 15 12.97 14.31 -40.10
C THR A 15 13.07 15.13 -38.82
N MET A 16 13.04 16.45 -38.91
CA MET A 16 13.06 17.34 -37.74
C MET A 16 11.82 17.16 -36.88
N LYS A 17 10.63 17.08 -37.48
CA LYS A 17 9.38 16.82 -36.70
C LYS A 17 9.41 15.48 -35.95
N VAL A 18 9.94 14.41 -36.57
CA VAL A 18 10.10 13.10 -35.95
C VAL A 18 11.10 13.16 -34.78
N ILE A 19 12.21 13.90 -34.92
CA ILE A 19 13.21 14.07 -33.88
C ILE A 19 12.60 14.81 -32.66
N TYR A 20 11.85 15.88 -32.88
CA TYR A 20 11.18 16.60 -31.79
C TYR A 20 10.09 15.75 -31.11
N PHE A 21 9.35 14.94 -31.87
CA PHE A 21 8.36 14.01 -31.30
C PHE A 21 9.01 12.92 -30.46
N LEU A 22 10.10 12.32 -30.91
CA LEU A 22 10.86 11.32 -30.15
C LEU A 22 11.56 11.92 -28.94
N ALA A 23 12.09 13.14 -29.03
CA ALA A 23 12.68 13.85 -27.91
C ALA A 23 11.63 14.23 -26.84
N GLY A 24 10.43 14.65 -27.26
CA GLY A 24 9.32 14.90 -26.33
C GLY A 24 8.82 13.64 -25.65
N LEU A 25 8.77 12.52 -26.35
CA LEU A 25 8.36 11.23 -25.79
C LEU A 25 9.39 10.71 -24.76
N SER A 26 10.69 10.85 -25.06
CA SER A 26 11.74 10.40 -24.11
C SER A 26 11.78 11.25 -22.85
N LEU A 27 11.51 12.55 -22.94
CA LEU A 27 11.50 13.44 -21.77
C LEU A 27 10.30 13.12 -20.84
N SER A 28 9.12 12.83 -21.41
CA SER A 28 7.95 12.46 -20.60
C SER A 28 8.15 11.14 -19.85
N VAL A 29 8.74 10.13 -20.48
CA VAL A 29 9.03 8.84 -19.83
C VAL A 29 10.01 9.02 -18.64
N SER A 30 11.01 9.89 -18.78
CA SER A 30 11.98 10.15 -17.71
C SER A 30 11.35 10.80 -16.48
N LEU A 31 10.37 11.69 -16.67
CA LEU A 31 9.69 12.35 -15.54
C LEU A 31 8.83 11.37 -14.74
N TRP A 32 8.15 10.44 -15.39
CA TRP A 32 7.35 9.41 -14.71
C TRP A 32 8.21 8.42 -13.93
N ALA A 33 9.36 8.02 -14.47
CA ALA A 33 10.29 7.14 -13.77
C ALA A 33 10.86 7.80 -12.49
N CYS A 34 11.17 9.09 -12.53
CA CYS A 34 11.62 9.83 -11.35
C CYS A 34 10.53 9.92 -10.27
N ALA A 35 9.28 10.16 -10.65
CA ALA A 35 8.16 10.24 -9.71
C ALA A 35 7.94 8.91 -8.98
N ALA A 36 7.94 7.78 -9.70
CA ALA A 36 7.77 6.46 -9.10
C ALA A 36 8.89 6.10 -8.10
N VAL A 37 10.15 6.40 -8.44
CA VAL A 37 11.29 6.19 -7.54
C VAL A 37 11.20 7.09 -6.30
N GLN A 38 10.83 8.34 -6.45
CA GLN A 38 10.68 9.29 -5.36
C GLN A 38 9.53 8.91 -4.41
N SER A 39 8.37 8.54 -4.96
CA SER A 39 7.21 8.09 -4.18
C SER A 39 7.53 6.80 -3.44
N GLY A 40 8.12 5.80 -4.10
CA GLY A 40 8.53 4.55 -3.48
C GLY A 40 9.56 4.74 -2.35
N GLY A 41 10.53 5.65 -2.53
CA GLY A 41 11.49 6.02 -1.50
C GLY A 41 10.83 6.67 -0.28
N ALA A 42 9.88 7.57 -0.49
CA ALA A 42 9.12 8.19 0.60
C ALA A 42 8.25 7.16 1.33
N ILE A 43 7.61 6.22 0.61
CA ILE A 43 6.84 5.15 1.25
C ILE A 43 7.75 4.26 2.10
N ALA A 44 8.95 3.90 1.62
CA ALA A 44 9.89 3.09 2.39
C ALA A 44 10.31 3.78 3.70
N GLN A 45 10.58 5.09 3.67
CA GLN A 45 10.90 5.89 4.85
C GLN A 45 9.71 5.98 5.81
N GLY A 46 8.51 6.19 5.29
CA GLY A 46 7.28 6.21 6.09
C GLY A 46 7.00 4.88 6.79
N ARG A 47 7.19 3.75 6.11
CA ARG A 47 7.09 2.41 6.71
C ARG A 47 8.12 2.20 7.81
N GLN A 48 9.38 2.61 7.59
CA GLN A 48 10.39 2.52 8.63
C GLN A 48 10.00 3.34 9.88
N ALA A 49 9.50 4.57 9.69
CA ALA A 49 9.01 5.40 10.79
C ALA A 49 7.84 4.74 11.55
N LEU A 50 6.89 4.09 10.84
CA LEU A 50 5.83 3.31 11.49
C LEU A 50 6.37 2.15 12.33
N PHE A 51 7.39 1.43 11.86
CA PHE A 51 7.99 0.33 12.61
C PHE A 51 8.75 0.82 13.85
N GLU A 52 9.22 2.06 13.85
CA GLU A 52 9.85 2.74 14.98
C GLU A 52 8.82 3.41 15.92
N GLY A 53 7.54 3.44 15.54
CA GLY A 53 6.46 4.08 16.30
C GLY A 53 6.35 5.59 16.09
N ASP A 54 7.12 6.17 15.16
CA ASP A 54 7.03 7.60 14.82
C ASP A 54 5.93 7.84 13.78
N ASN A 55 4.68 7.84 14.25
CA ASN A 55 3.52 8.03 13.40
C ASN A 55 3.47 9.42 12.73
N GLN A 56 4.06 10.45 13.35
CA GLN A 56 4.09 11.79 12.78
C GLN A 56 5.09 11.89 11.62
N ALA A 57 6.28 11.34 11.76
CA ALA A 57 7.24 11.25 10.66
C ALA A 57 6.66 10.42 9.50
N ALA A 58 6.04 9.28 9.81
CA ALA A 58 5.37 8.44 8.81
C ALA A 58 4.30 9.22 8.02
N LEU A 59 3.46 9.99 8.71
CA LEU A 59 2.45 10.83 8.08
C LEU A 59 3.09 11.82 7.09
N GLY A 60 4.19 12.48 7.48
CA GLY A 60 4.91 13.41 6.61
C GLY A 60 5.44 12.75 5.34
N TYR A 61 6.06 11.57 5.47
CA TYR A 61 6.57 10.80 4.33
C TYR A 61 5.46 10.34 3.39
N PHE A 62 4.35 9.83 3.89
CA PHE A 62 3.24 9.39 3.05
C PHE A 62 2.48 10.55 2.40
N GLN A 63 2.42 11.71 3.03
CA GLN A 63 1.92 12.93 2.39
C GLN A 63 2.82 13.34 1.21
N ALA A 64 4.14 13.29 1.38
CA ALA A 64 5.07 13.57 0.29
C ALA A 64 4.92 12.56 -0.86
N ALA A 65 4.80 11.27 -0.55
CA ALA A 65 4.55 10.24 -1.56
C ALA A 65 3.26 10.50 -2.35
N ALA A 66 2.16 10.85 -1.66
CA ALA A 66 0.86 11.13 -2.29
C ALA A 66 0.86 12.40 -3.15
N GLN A 67 1.72 13.37 -2.85
CA GLN A 67 1.90 14.56 -3.69
C GLN A 67 2.67 14.23 -4.98
N VAL A 68 3.60 13.29 -4.94
CA VAL A 68 4.43 12.91 -6.09
C VAL A 68 3.69 11.91 -6.99
N ASP A 69 3.17 10.83 -6.42
CA ASP A 69 2.43 9.80 -7.15
C ASP A 69 1.34 9.18 -6.28
N PRO A 70 0.11 9.70 -6.37
CA PRO A 70 -1.02 9.18 -5.60
C PRO A 70 -1.48 7.78 -6.02
N ASN A 71 -1.03 7.29 -7.20
CA ASN A 71 -1.41 5.98 -7.75
C ASN A 71 -0.29 4.93 -7.59
N HIS A 72 0.81 5.29 -6.93
CA HIS A 72 1.91 4.36 -6.74
C HIS A 72 1.48 3.14 -5.92
N LEU A 73 1.86 1.94 -6.40
CA LEU A 73 1.74 0.68 -5.68
C LEU A 73 3.09 0.26 -5.14
N TYR A 74 3.17 0.06 -3.85
CA TYR A 74 4.38 -0.37 -3.15
C TYR A 74 4.27 -1.84 -2.72
N GLY A 75 5.38 -2.56 -2.78
CA GLY A 75 5.47 -3.98 -2.43
C GLY A 75 5.42 -4.90 -3.65
N THR A 76 5.86 -6.13 -3.46
CA THR A 76 5.87 -7.18 -4.48
C THR A 76 4.70 -8.13 -4.31
N GLU A 77 4.64 -8.80 -3.19
CA GLU A 77 3.58 -9.76 -2.84
C GLU A 77 2.40 -9.05 -2.16
N LEU A 78 2.64 -8.41 -1.03
CA LEU A 78 1.68 -7.53 -0.38
C LEU A 78 1.79 -6.14 -1.02
N ARG A 79 0.83 -5.82 -1.87
CA ARG A 79 0.82 -4.56 -2.63
C ARG A 79 -0.20 -3.61 -2.05
N GLU A 80 0.27 -2.47 -1.61
CA GLU A 80 -0.55 -1.42 -1.02
C GLU A 80 -0.39 -0.11 -1.81
N GLY A 81 -1.48 0.63 -1.96
CA GLY A 81 -1.47 1.92 -2.63
C GLY A 81 -0.98 3.05 -1.71
N THR A 82 -0.49 4.14 -2.31
CA THR A 82 -0.06 5.34 -1.57
C THR A 82 -1.12 5.84 -0.58
N PHE A 83 -2.41 5.82 -0.96
CA PHE A 83 -3.49 6.23 -0.07
C PHE A 83 -3.76 5.26 1.08
N SER A 84 -3.40 3.98 0.95
CA SER A 84 -3.46 3.02 2.05
C SER A 84 -2.52 3.43 3.18
N PHE A 85 -1.25 3.67 2.85
CA PHE A 85 -0.25 4.15 3.80
C PHE A 85 -0.62 5.49 4.42
N LEU A 86 -1.07 6.46 3.60
CA LEU A 86 -1.46 7.78 4.08
C LEU A 86 -2.66 7.70 5.03
N GLY A 87 -3.71 6.96 4.68
CA GLY A 87 -4.90 6.80 5.50
C GLY A 87 -4.60 6.12 6.83
N ARG A 88 -3.72 5.11 6.83
CA ARG A 88 -3.24 4.48 8.04
C ARG A 88 -2.48 5.45 8.96
N ALA A 89 -1.56 6.24 8.43
CA ALA A 89 -0.83 7.22 9.24
C ALA A 89 -1.75 8.30 9.81
N GLN A 90 -2.77 8.73 9.06
CA GLN A 90 -3.80 9.63 9.57
C GLN A 90 -4.61 8.98 10.71
N TYR A 91 -4.95 7.69 10.60
CA TYR A 91 -5.58 6.95 11.68
C TYR A 91 -4.70 6.91 12.94
N LEU A 92 -3.42 6.53 12.78
CA LEU A 92 -2.48 6.40 13.89
C LEU A 92 -2.13 7.74 14.56
N THR A 93 -2.32 8.85 13.86
CA THR A 93 -2.18 10.22 14.42
C THR A 93 -3.50 10.77 14.95
N GLY A 94 -4.59 10.00 14.96
CA GLY A 94 -5.88 10.37 15.51
C GLY A 94 -6.78 11.20 14.58
N ASP A 95 -6.35 11.45 13.34
CA ASP A 95 -7.17 12.18 12.36
C ASP A 95 -8.12 11.24 11.63
N TYR A 96 -9.10 10.71 12.36
CA TYR A 96 -10.03 9.73 11.83
C TYR A 96 -10.91 10.24 10.69
N ALA A 97 -11.19 11.55 10.66
CA ALA A 97 -11.98 12.14 9.60
C ALA A 97 -11.25 12.11 8.25
N ARG A 98 -9.97 12.51 8.23
CA ARG A 98 -9.14 12.40 7.03
C ARG A 98 -8.79 10.96 6.70
N ALA A 99 -8.47 10.14 7.70
CA ALA A 99 -8.19 8.72 7.51
C ALA A 99 -9.30 8.01 6.74
N ARG A 100 -10.57 8.20 7.15
CA ARG A 100 -11.73 7.62 6.48
C ARG A 100 -11.77 7.98 5.00
N SER A 101 -11.76 9.27 4.68
CA SER A 101 -11.86 9.72 3.28
C SER A 101 -10.68 9.26 2.43
N THR A 102 -9.48 9.13 3.03
CA THR A 102 -8.28 8.67 2.34
C THR A 102 -8.32 7.16 2.10
N LEU A 103 -8.78 6.36 3.08
CA LEU A 103 -8.92 4.90 2.95
C LEU A 103 -10.04 4.53 1.98
N GLU A 104 -11.13 5.29 1.93
CA GLU A 104 -12.17 5.14 0.91
C GLU A 104 -11.60 5.36 -0.51
N LYS A 105 -10.70 6.35 -0.70
CA LYS A 105 -9.98 6.55 -1.97
C LYS A 105 -9.04 5.40 -2.28
N ALA A 106 -8.31 4.88 -1.28
CA ALA A 106 -7.45 3.72 -1.45
C ALA A 106 -8.22 2.53 -2.01
N LEU A 107 -9.37 2.21 -1.41
CA LEU A 107 -10.23 1.11 -1.84
C LEU A 107 -10.94 1.37 -3.18
N ALA A 108 -11.19 2.63 -3.54
CA ALA A 108 -11.71 2.96 -4.87
C ALA A 108 -10.68 2.69 -5.97
N GLN A 109 -9.39 2.87 -5.67
CA GLN A 109 -8.28 2.56 -6.59
C GLN A 109 -7.92 1.07 -6.59
N HIS A 110 -7.84 0.46 -5.39
CA HIS A 110 -7.37 -0.90 -5.17
C HIS A 110 -8.35 -1.64 -4.23
N LYS A 111 -9.35 -2.28 -4.82
CA LYS A 111 -10.42 -2.96 -4.07
C LYS A 111 -9.92 -4.12 -3.21
N ASP A 112 -8.80 -4.71 -3.60
CA ASP A 112 -8.18 -5.87 -2.94
C ASP A 112 -7.14 -5.47 -1.88
N ASP A 113 -7.03 -4.18 -1.55
CA ASP A 113 -6.18 -3.69 -0.47
C ASP A 113 -6.85 -4.00 0.89
N ASN A 114 -6.54 -5.18 1.41
CA ASN A 114 -7.15 -5.68 2.65
C ASN A 114 -6.67 -4.93 3.89
N VAL A 115 -5.44 -4.36 3.85
CA VAL A 115 -4.92 -3.51 4.94
C VAL A 115 -5.69 -2.19 4.98
N ALA A 116 -5.90 -1.55 3.82
CA ALA A 116 -6.74 -0.34 3.75
C ALA A 116 -8.17 -0.62 4.23
N ARG A 117 -8.74 -1.77 3.87
CA ARG A 117 -10.10 -2.16 4.32
C ARG A 117 -10.16 -2.34 5.83
N LEU A 118 -9.20 -3.05 6.41
CA LEU A 118 -9.12 -3.21 7.86
C LEU A 118 -9.03 -1.85 8.57
N TYR A 119 -8.12 -0.97 8.13
CA TYR A 119 -7.99 0.36 8.73
C TYR A 119 -9.22 1.25 8.50
N LEU A 120 -9.96 1.09 7.39
CA LEU A 120 -11.24 1.79 7.21
C LEU A 120 -12.24 1.35 8.27
N GLY A 121 -12.39 0.06 8.51
CA GLY A 121 -13.25 -0.46 9.57
C GLY A 121 -12.84 0.05 10.95
N LEU A 122 -11.53 -0.02 11.30
CA LEU A 122 -11.01 0.51 12.56
C LEU A 122 -11.28 2.02 12.70
N THR A 123 -11.14 2.79 11.61
CA THR A 123 -11.42 4.23 11.60
C THR A 123 -12.88 4.51 11.90
N VAL A 124 -13.80 3.79 11.25
CA VAL A 124 -15.25 3.92 11.45
C VAL A 124 -15.63 3.54 12.88
N ALA A 125 -15.00 2.51 13.46
CA ALA A 125 -15.18 2.14 14.87
C ALA A 125 -14.73 3.23 15.84
N ARG A 126 -13.55 3.85 15.60
CA ARG A 126 -13.03 4.98 16.38
C ARG A 126 -13.92 6.23 16.29
N GLN A 127 -14.71 6.37 15.23
CA GLN A 127 -15.71 7.43 15.08
C GLN A 127 -17.04 7.12 15.79
N GLY A 128 -17.20 5.94 16.40
CA GLY A 128 -18.38 5.52 17.13
C GLY A 128 -19.43 4.77 16.27
N GLU A 129 -19.18 4.59 14.97
CA GLU A 129 -20.07 3.83 14.07
C GLU A 129 -19.77 2.32 14.14
N THR A 130 -19.82 1.75 15.35
CA THR A 130 -19.30 0.42 15.66
C THR A 130 -19.96 -0.71 14.84
N GLN A 131 -21.27 -0.71 14.72
CA GLN A 131 -21.96 -1.77 13.95
C GLN A 131 -21.59 -1.76 12.46
N LYS A 132 -21.41 -0.57 11.88
CA LYS A 132 -21.03 -0.42 10.47
C LYS A 132 -19.59 -0.85 10.21
N SER A 133 -18.71 -0.66 11.19
CA SER A 133 -17.29 -0.98 11.07
C SER A 133 -17.01 -2.47 10.98
N LEU A 134 -17.88 -3.33 11.58
CA LEU A 134 -17.63 -4.77 11.68
C LEU A 134 -17.49 -5.45 10.32
N GLN A 135 -18.25 -5.00 9.32
CA GLN A 135 -18.18 -5.57 7.97
C GLN A 135 -16.79 -5.37 7.35
N ASP A 136 -16.25 -4.14 7.45
CA ASP A 136 -14.94 -3.83 6.88
C ASP A 136 -13.80 -4.46 7.69
N ILE A 137 -13.93 -4.53 9.02
CA ILE A 137 -12.96 -5.22 9.90
C ILE A 137 -12.91 -6.71 9.54
N ASP A 138 -14.06 -7.40 9.51
CA ASP A 138 -14.12 -8.84 9.18
C ASP A 138 -13.61 -9.12 7.77
N ALA A 139 -14.01 -8.31 6.79
CA ALA A 139 -13.58 -8.49 5.40
C ALA A 139 -12.08 -8.22 5.22
N GLY A 140 -11.53 -7.20 5.89
CA GLY A 140 -10.10 -6.90 5.87
C GLY A 140 -9.27 -8.02 6.50
N MET A 141 -9.67 -8.49 7.68
CA MET A 141 -9.05 -9.64 8.37
C MET A 141 -9.10 -10.91 7.53
N LYS A 142 -10.27 -11.22 6.96
CA LYS A 142 -10.41 -12.36 6.07
C LYS A 142 -9.46 -12.27 4.87
N GLY A 143 -9.41 -11.12 4.21
CA GLY A 143 -8.55 -10.93 3.06
C GLY A 143 -7.05 -11.05 3.40
N ILE A 144 -6.63 -10.61 4.58
CA ILE A 144 -5.26 -10.84 5.08
C ILE A 144 -5.01 -12.33 5.32
N SER A 145 -5.96 -13.05 5.94
CA SER A 145 -5.83 -14.50 6.15
C SER A 145 -5.73 -15.26 4.82
N ASP A 146 -6.62 -14.96 3.87
CA ASP A 146 -6.61 -15.56 2.53
C ASP A 146 -5.28 -15.31 1.79
N PHE A 147 -4.71 -14.09 1.94
CA PHE A 147 -3.40 -13.75 1.40
C PHE A 147 -2.29 -14.60 2.04
N LEU A 148 -2.26 -14.75 3.37
CA LEU A 148 -1.26 -15.54 4.07
C LEU A 148 -1.35 -17.03 3.69
N ASP A 149 -2.56 -17.57 3.53
CA ASP A 149 -2.77 -18.94 3.10
C ASP A 149 -2.31 -19.14 1.65
N TYR A 150 -2.66 -18.21 0.74
CA TYR A 150 -2.18 -18.22 -0.63
C TYR A 150 -0.64 -18.21 -0.70
N MET A 151 0.02 -17.37 0.08
CA MET A 151 1.49 -17.27 0.10
C MET A 151 2.12 -18.56 0.59
N THR A 152 1.64 -19.13 1.69
CA THR A 152 2.20 -20.37 2.25
C THR A 152 1.96 -21.58 1.35
N ASP A 153 0.85 -21.66 0.65
CA ASP A 153 0.52 -22.79 -0.23
C ASP A 153 1.20 -22.69 -1.60
N SER A 154 1.16 -21.51 -2.22
CA SER A 154 1.68 -21.28 -3.56
C SER A 154 3.20 -21.21 -3.61
N TYR A 155 3.82 -20.74 -2.55
CA TYR A 155 5.27 -20.51 -2.46
C TYR A 155 5.96 -21.41 -1.43
N ARG A 156 5.44 -22.63 -1.21
CA ARG A 156 5.94 -23.59 -0.20
C ARG A 156 7.43 -23.95 -0.27
N PHE A 157 8.10 -23.65 -1.38
CA PHE A 157 9.54 -23.86 -1.57
C PHE A 157 10.37 -22.57 -1.55
N SER A 158 9.76 -21.43 -1.20
CA SER A 158 10.39 -20.12 -1.13
C SER A 158 10.31 -19.52 0.27
N PHE A 159 10.86 -18.30 0.44
CA PHE A 159 10.76 -17.52 1.69
C PHE A 159 9.32 -17.29 2.17
N ALA A 160 8.35 -17.30 1.26
CA ALA A 160 6.95 -17.08 1.59
C ALA A 160 6.35 -18.17 2.48
N LYS A 161 6.93 -19.39 2.50
CA LYS A 161 6.58 -20.47 3.43
C LYS A 161 6.75 -20.04 4.89
N GLU A 162 7.64 -19.08 5.14
CA GLU A 162 7.97 -18.62 6.48
C GLU A 162 7.16 -17.39 6.90
N TRP A 163 6.20 -16.96 6.05
CA TRP A 163 5.30 -15.87 6.42
C TRP A 163 4.29 -16.36 7.46
N ASP A 164 4.27 -15.72 8.61
CA ASP A 164 3.47 -16.15 9.77
C ASP A 164 3.71 -17.62 10.17
N PRO A 165 4.98 -18.05 10.42
CA PRO A 165 5.32 -19.46 10.63
C PRO A 165 4.70 -20.03 11.92
N GLY A 166 4.50 -19.19 12.94
CA GLY A 166 3.82 -19.54 14.18
C GLY A 166 2.30 -19.49 14.08
N ARG A 167 1.74 -19.09 12.94
CA ARG A 167 0.32 -18.83 12.74
C ARG A 167 -0.27 -17.78 13.71
N ASP A 168 0.57 -16.89 14.23
CA ASP A 168 0.15 -15.90 15.23
C ASP A 168 -0.86 -14.91 14.65
N ILE A 169 -0.60 -14.44 13.41
CA ILE A 169 -1.49 -13.51 12.69
C ILE A 169 -2.82 -14.22 12.39
N ARG A 170 -2.76 -15.41 11.78
CA ARG A 170 -3.96 -16.18 11.44
C ARG A 170 -4.77 -16.56 12.68
N SER A 171 -4.12 -16.93 13.78
CA SER A 171 -4.81 -17.26 15.03
C SER A 171 -5.49 -16.03 15.67
N ALA A 172 -4.88 -14.83 15.57
CA ALA A 172 -5.51 -13.60 16.00
C ALA A 172 -6.75 -13.30 15.14
N ILE A 173 -6.62 -13.39 13.82
CA ILE A 173 -7.75 -13.21 12.89
C ILE A 173 -8.88 -14.18 13.17
N GLU A 174 -8.59 -15.46 13.41
CA GLU A 174 -9.60 -16.47 13.73
C GLU A 174 -10.37 -16.15 15.02
N ARG A 175 -9.66 -15.71 16.08
CA ARG A 175 -10.30 -15.29 17.35
C ARG A 175 -11.20 -14.09 17.16
N ASP A 176 -10.72 -13.06 16.46
CA ASP A 176 -11.45 -11.81 16.29
C ASP A 176 -12.68 -11.99 15.42
N ARG A 177 -12.56 -12.79 14.35
CA ARG A 177 -13.71 -13.12 13.51
C ARG A 177 -14.73 -13.97 14.25
N ALA A 178 -14.31 -14.88 15.14
CA ALA A 178 -15.22 -15.60 16.02
C ALA A 178 -15.89 -14.67 17.04
N MET A 179 -15.18 -13.67 17.58
CA MET A 179 -15.75 -12.61 18.42
C MET A 179 -16.82 -11.83 17.67
N ILE A 180 -16.55 -11.39 16.43
CA ILE A 180 -17.49 -10.67 15.58
C ILE A 180 -18.72 -11.53 15.32
N ALA A 181 -18.56 -12.78 14.94
CA ALA A 181 -19.66 -13.72 14.67
C ALA A 181 -20.53 -13.98 15.89
N SER A 182 -19.96 -13.97 17.11
CA SER A 182 -20.70 -14.15 18.35
C SER A 182 -21.59 -12.96 18.74
N GLY A 183 -21.32 -11.77 18.15
CA GLY A 183 -21.95 -10.51 18.51
C GLY A 183 -21.55 -9.94 19.87
N LYS A 184 -20.60 -10.57 20.57
CA LYS A 184 -20.06 -10.10 21.85
C LYS A 184 -18.70 -9.46 21.64
N ILE A 185 -18.70 -8.17 21.27
CA ILE A 185 -17.50 -7.46 20.83
C ILE A 185 -16.79 -6.80 22.03
N ASP A 186 -15.53 -7.19 22.25
CA ASP A 186 -14.58 -6.42 23.06
C ASP A 186 -13.86 -5.42 22.14
N TRP A 187 -14.40 -4.20 22.06
CA TRP A 187 -13.90 -3.19 21.14
C TRP A 187 -12.43 -2.80 21.37
N PRO A 188 -11.97 -2.59 22.60
CA PRO A 188 -10.54 -2.36 22.87
C PRO A 188 -9.64 -3.47 22.31
N VAL A 189 -10.01 -4.73 22.53
CA VAL A 189 -9.25 -5.89 22.03
C VAL A 189 -9.30 -5.95 20.51
N LEU A 190 -10.48 -5.89 19.90
CA LEU A 190 -10.65 -5.96 18.44
C LEU A 190 -9.86 -4.88 17.69
N ILE A 191 -9.83 -3.66 18.25
CA ILE A 191 -9.07 -2.55 17.65
C ILE A 191 -7.56 -2.79 17.80
N ALA A 192 -7.09 -3.18 18.99
CA ALA A 192 -5.67 -3.41 19.22
C ALA A 192 -5.15 -4.59 18.38
N ASP A 193 -5.91 -5.68 18.29
CA ASP A 193 -5.56 -6.84 17.48
C ASP A 193 -5.57 -6.47 15.99
N GLY A 194 -6.53 -5.69 15.51
CA GLY A 194 -6.57 -5.22 14.12
C GLY A 194 -5.36 -4.37 13.74
N GLU A 195 -4.95 -3.43 14.60
CA GLU A 195 -3.74 -2.62 14.42
C GLU A 195 -2.48 -3.51 14.37
N TRP A 196 -2.38 -4.49 15.29
CA TRP A 196 -1.27 -5.42 15.37
C TRP A 196 -1.21 -6.36 14.15
N ILE A 197 -2.36 -6.93 13.72
CA ILE A 197 -2.47 -7.79 12.54
C ILE A 197 -1.90 -7.09 11.31
N ALA A 198 -2.36 -5.86 11.05
CA ALA A 198 -1.91 -5.09 9.89
C ALA A 198 -0.40 -4.81 9.93
N LEU A 199 0.10 -4.29 11.07
CA LEU A 199 1.52 -3.99 11.25
C LEU A 199 2.40 -5.25 11.12
N LYS A 200 1.95 -6.36 11.71
CA LYS A 200 2.70 -7.62 11.69
C LYS A 200 2.75 -8.22 10.29
N THR A 201 1.64 -8.19 9.56
CA THR A 201 1.57 -8.68 8.17
C THR A 201 2.57 -7.97 7.26
N GLU A 202 2.70 -6.65 7.38
CA GLU A 202 3.68 -5.89 6.60
C GLU A 202 5.14 -6.10 7.02
N ARG A 203 5.38 -6.32 8.30
CA ARG A 203 6.73 -6.42 8.86
C ARG A 203 7.39 -7.76 8.56
N GLU A 204 6.63 -8.83 8.41
CA GLU A 204 7.17 -10.18 8.19
C GLU A 204 8.14 -10.27 7.01
N PRO A 205 7.83 -9.74 5.80
CA PRO A 205 8.77 -9.78 4.67
C PRO A 205 10.09 -9.06 4.97
N ASP A 206 10.02 -7.88 5.61
CA ASP A 206 11.19 -7.05 5.87
C ASP A 206 12.15 -7.72 6.88
N LEU A 207 11.60 -8.46 7.85
CA LEU A 207 12.41 -9.21 8.82
C LEU A 207 13.17 -10.37 8.17
N ARG A 208 12.62 -10.95 7.11
CA ARG A 208 13.20 -12.12 6.43
C ARG A 208 14.24 -11.77 5.37
N LEU A 209 14.15 -10.57 4.81
CA LEU A 209 15.09 -10.08 3.80
C LEU A 209 16.39 -9.54 4.41
N LYS A 210 16.45 -9.30 5.73
CA LYS A 210 17.70 -8.93 6.39
C LYS A 210 18.57 -10.18 6.52
N PRO A 211 19.82 -10.17 5.96
CA PRO A 211 20.75 -11.26 6.20
C PRO A 211 20.96 -11.38 7.72
N THR A 212 20.73 -12.58 8.25
CA THR A 212 21.16 -12.87 9.62
C THR A 212 22.67 -12.75 9.62
N VAL A 213 23.20 -11.65 10.16
CA VAL A 213 24.61 -11.57 10.52
C VAL A 213 24.77 -12.63 11.61
N ARG A 214 25.31 -13.78 11.24
CA ARG A 214 25.76 -14.77 12.21
C ARG A 214 27.07 -14.20 12.77
N ASP A 215 27.02 -13.77 14.02
CA ASP A 215 28.21 -13.55 14.84
C ASP A 215 28.98 -14.85 15.03
#